data_bbe393ac1ec01fa6bd44f85c7c13a8e2
#
_entry.id   bbe393ac1ec01fa6bd44f85c7c13a8e2
#
_cell.length_a   1.000
_cell.length_b   1.000
_cell.length_c   1.000
_cell.angle_alpha   90.00
_cell.angle_beta   90.00
_cell.angle_gamma   90.00
#
_symmetry.space_group_name_H-M   'P 1'
#
loop_
_entity.id
_entity.type
_entity.pdbx_description
1 polymer ?
#
loop_
_entity_poly.entity_id
_entity_poly.type
_entity_poly.pdbx_seq_one_letter_code
_entity_poly.pdbx_strand_id
1 'polypeptide(L)'
;MQFILEEDRDSGYSARTAVNAKEADITFAIATNFESAGEKLTKSMANKYGKLYIPISPFGDVVEKANKIVDKINQTFERQHYVSLNIAGNGIYTLKGAMTQEQCDDFTYSLLHAIVNHKDLKTKVKSIRSGGQTGFDEAGIKAGLKLKIDTTAYYPNGYRIRDLESDKTQTRAQVFKRIGYKQRTKVYVDMDNVLCDFVKLYLEWKKDHPEITFPQSQFGFFSNMEPVLNAVESFKKLEEHFDVYILTRPSIYNLMCYTEKADWVKRHLGFHVLENLIIS
;
A
#
# COMPACT_ATOMS: atom_id res chain seq x y z
N MET A 1 -2.76 4.52 0.63
CA MET A 1 -2.18 3.21 1.04
C MET A 1 -2.62 2.14 0.08
N GLN A 2 -1.68 1.44 -0.51
CA GLN A 2 -1.89 0.28 -1.38
C GLN A 2 -1.58 -1.01 -0.61
N PHE A 3 -2.40 -2.06 -0.78
CA PHE A 3 -2.09 -3.41 -0.30
C PHE A 3 -1.91 -4.37 -1.47
N ILE A 4 -0.76 -5.04 -1.51
CA ILE A 4 -0.41 -6.01 -2.55
C ILE A 4 -0.27 -7.38 -1.88
N LEU A 5 -1.03 -8.37 -2.38
CA LEU A 5 -0.92 -9.77 -1.98
C LEU A 5 -0.41 -10.59 -3.15
N GLU A 6 0.79 -11.12 -2.99
CA GLU A 6 1.49 -11.92 -4.01
C GLU A 6 1.93 -13.26 -3.43
N GLU A 7 2.19 -14.21 -4.31
CA GLU A 7 2.80 -15.49 -3.96
C GLU A 7 3.97 -15.82 -4.89
N ASP A 8 4.96 -16.53 -4.34
CA ASP A 8 6.08 -17.07 -5.09
C ASP A 8 5.62 -18.25 -5.96
N ARG A 9 6.39 -18.59 -6.96
CA ARG A 9 6.21 -19.84 -7.74
C ARG A 9 6.64 -21.08 -6.94
N ASP A 10 7.56 -20.88 -5.99
CA ASP A 10 8.08 -21.93 -5.11
C ASP A 10 7.23 -22.00 -3.83
N SER A 11 6.93 -23.21 -3.38
CA SER A 11 6.25 -23.48 -2.11
C SER A 11 7.18 -23.40 -0.89
N GLY A 12 8.49 -23.29 -1.11
CA GLY A 12 9.51 -23.19 -0.07
C GLY A 12 9.59 -21.78 0.54
N TYR A 13 10.01 -21.72 1.81
CA TYR A 13 10.15 -20.45 2.51
C TYR A 13 11.40 -19.66 2.12
N SER A 14 12.43 -20.30 1.55
CA SER A 14 13.71 -19.67 1.26
C SER A 14 13.66 -18.69 0.10
N ALA A 15 12.95 -19.01 -0.98
CA ALA A 15 12.77 -18.14 -2.13
C ALA A 15 12.07 -16.84 -1.72
N ARG A 16 10.95 -16.94 -1.01
CA ARG A 16 10.22 -15.83 -0.43
C ARG A 16 11.10 -14.94 0.47
N THR A 17 11.89 -15.56 1.38
CA THR A 17 12.77 -14.83 2.29
C THR A 17 13.82 -14.04 1.51
N ALA A 18 14.39 -14.64 0.46
CA ALA A 18 15.35 -13.97 -0.41
C ALA A 18 14.75 -12.76 -1.13
N VAL A 19 13.55 -12.90 -1.71
CA VAL A 19 12.84 -11.79 -2.37
C VAL A 19 12.54 -10.65 -1.39
N ASN A 20 11.99 -10.95 -0.22
CA ASN A 20 11.67 -9.94 0.77
C ASN A 20 12.91 -9.18 1.26
N ALA A 21 14.02 -9.86 1.49
CA ALA A 21 15.28 -9.23 1.89
C ALA A 21 15.89 -8.39 0.77
N LYS A 22 15.78 -8.81 -0.51
CA LYS A 22 16.32 -8.11 -1.67
C LYS A 22 15.58 -6.80 -1.94
N GLU A 23 14.25 -6.86 -1.92
CA GLU A 23 13.37 -5.75 -2.34
C GLU A 23 13.15 -4.69 -1.24
N ALA A 24 13.67 -4.88 -0.03
CA ALA A 24 13.63 -3.88 1.04
C ALA A 24 15.01 -3.25 1.26
N ASP A 25 15.05 -2.05 1.81
CA ASP A 25 16.28 -1.38 2.21
C ASP A 25 16.76 -1.88 3.58
N ILE A 26 15.81 -2.17 4.46
CA ILE A 26 16.06 -2.57 5.85
C ILE A 26 15.24 -3.83 6.17
N THR A 27 15.88 -4.82 6.77
CA THR A 27 15.20 -5.98 7.36
C THR A 27 15.16 -5.85 8.87
N PHE A 28 13.97 -5.71 9.45
CA PHE A 28 13.72 -5.87 10.89
C PHE A 28 13.45 -7.34 11.15
N ALA A 29 14.37 -7.97 11.86
CA ALA A 29 14.26 -9.38 12.27
C ALA A 29 13.82 -9.44 13.74
N ILE A 30 12.52 -9.67 13.96
CA ILE A 30 11.94 -9.69 15.31
C ILE A 30 11.90 -11.13 15.81
N ALA A 31 12.71 -11.46 16.81
CA ALA A 31 12.85 -12.84 17.23
C ALA A 31 13.16 -12.98 18.72
N THR A 32 12.68 -14.08 19.31
CA THR A 32 13.12 -14.58 20.63
C THR A 32 14.31 -15.54 20.50
N ASN A 33 14.47 -16.14 19.31
CA ASN A 33 15.54 -17.07 18.99
C ASN A 33 16.16 -16.73 17.61
N PHE A 34 17.28 -16.03 17.61
CA PHE A 34 18.05 -15.67 16.43
C PHE A 34 18.89 -16.83 15.85
N GLU A 35 19.02 -17.94 16.57
CA GLU A 35 19.74 -19.12 16.12
C GLU A 35 18.87 -20.08 15.30
N SER A 36 17.59 -19.81 15.18
CA SER A 36 16.68 -20.59 14.33
C SER A 36 17.13 -20.58 12.86
N ALA A 37 16.84 -21.65 12.13
CA ALA A 37 17.20 -21.75 10.71
C ALA A 37 16.59 -20.61 9.86
N GLY A 38 15.37 -20.18 10.18
CA GLY A 38 14.70 -19.07 9.50
C GLY A 38 15.40 -17.72 9.72
N GLU A 39 15.82 -17.43 10.96
CA GLU A 39 16.52 -16.19 11.27
C GLU A 39 17.94 -16.15 10.66
N LYS A 40 18.67 -17.28 10.72
CA LYS A 40 19.97 -17.41 10.04
C LYS A 40 19.85 -17.16 8.53
N LEU A 41 18.81 -17.70 7.90
CA LEU A 41 18.52 -17.47 6.49
C LEU A 41 18.19 -16.00 6.22
N THR A 42 17.31 -15.38 7.02
CA THR A 42 16.92 -13.97 6.89
C THR A 42 18.15 -13.05 6.98
N LYS A 43 19.00 -13.26 7.99
CA LYS A 43 20.26 -12.52 8.14
C LYS A 43 21.22 -12.74 6.95
N SER A 44 21.37 -13.98 6.52
CA SER A 44 22.21 -14.31 5.36
C SER A 44 21.73 -13.64 4.08
N MET A 45 20.40 -13.59 3.83
CA MET A 45 19.84 -12.95 2.65
C MET A 45 19.99 -11.43 2.70
N ALA A 46 19.72 -10.78 3.84
CA ALA A 46 19.95 -9.35 4.00
C ALA A 46 21.42 -8.99 3.72
N ASN A 47 22.38 -9.73 4.28
CA ASN A 47 23.80 -9.53 4.05
C ASN A 47 24.18 -9.78 2.58
N LYS A 48 23.69 -10.84 1.96
CA LYS A 48 23.94 -11.17 0.55
C LYS A 48 23.58 -10.03 -0.40
N TYR A 49 22.47 -9.33 -0.11
CA TYR A 49 22.01 -8.21 -0.93
C TYR A 49 22.49 -6.84 -0.44
N GLY A 50 23.41 -6.79 0.53
CA GLY A 50 23.95 -5.54 1.07
C GLY A 50 22.91 -4.65 1.77
N LYS A 51 21.87 -5.27 2.35
CA LYS A 51 20.78 -4.57 3.03
C LYS A 51 21.01 -4.48 4.53
N LEU A 52 20.51 -3.40 5.14
CA LEU A 52 20.62 -3.22 6.58
C LEU A 52 19.78 -4.28 7.31
N TYR A 53 20.43 -5.06 8.18
CA TYR A 53 19.78 -6.04 9.05
C TYR A 53 19.78 -5.53 10.49
N ILE A 54 18.61 -5.46 11.11
CA ILE A 54 18.44 -5.01 12.50
C ILE A 54 17.74 -6.13 13.28
N PRO A 55 18.48 -6.84 14.16
CA PRO A 55 17.88 -7.82 15.06
C PRO A 55 17.14 -7.11 16.20
N ILE A 56 15.92 -7.55 16.50
CA ILE A 56 15.05 -6.92 17.48
C ILE A 56 14.47 -7.99 18.40
N SER A 57 14.79 -7.92 19.68
CA SER A 57 14.09 -8.73 20.69
C SER A 57 12.71 -8.14 20.97
N PRO A 58 11.64 -8.95 21.05
CA PRO A 58 10.30 -8.45 21.38
C PRO A 58 10.12 -8.10 22.88
N PHE A 59 11.13 -8.34 23.68
CA PHE A 59 11.10 -8.05 25.12
C PHE A 59 11.79 -6.72 25.45
N GLY A 60 11.30 -6.01 26.48
CA GLY A 60 11.85 -4.76 26.97
C GLY A 60 11.18 -3.54 26.36
N ASP A 61 11.71 -2.35 26.65
CA ASP A 61 11.07 -1.08 26.34
C ASP A 61 11.05 -0.79 24.84
N VAL A 62 9.87 -0.51 24.30
CA VAL A 62 9.63 -0.24 22.86
C VAL A 62 10.19 1.12 22.45
N VAL A 63 10.10 2.12 23.32
CA VAL A 63 10.55 3.48 23.02
C VAL A 63 12.07 3.53 22.93
N GLU A 64 12.75 2.86 23.87
CA GLU A 64 14.21 2.74 23.83
C GLU A 64 14.69 2.05 22.54
N LYS A 65 13.99 0.98 22.13
CA LYS A 65 14.28 0.29 20.86
C LYS A 65 14.06 1.20 19.66
N ALA A 66 12.95 1.92 19.63
CA ALA A 66 12.63 2.83 18.55
C ALA A 66 13.71 3.92 18.42
N ASN A 67 14.17 4.51 19.52
CA ASN A 67 15.26 5.50 19.52
C ASN A 67 16.53 4.93 18.86
N LYS A 68 16.99 3.76 19.31
CA LYS A 68 18.18 3.09 18.76
C LYS A 68 18.05 2.76 17.26
N ILE A 69 16.85 2.34 16.85
CA ILE A 69 16.55 2.03 15.45
C ILE A 69 16.55 3.29 14.60
N VAL A 70 15.92 4.36 15.06
CA VAL A 70 15.89 5.66 14.36
C VAL A 70 17.30 6.22 14.20
N ASP A 71 18.12 6.18 15.23
CA ASP A 71 19.53 6.59 15.14
C ASP A 71 20.28 5.80 14.08
N LYS A 72 20.09 4.48 14.06
CA LYS A 72 20.70 3.58 13.07
C LYS A 72 20.24 3.87 11.64
N ILE A 73 18.93 4.12 11.44
CA ILE A 73 18.37 4.49 10.14
C ILE A 73 18.96 5.81 9.69
N ASN A 74 18.97 6.83 10.53
CA ASN A 74 19.48 8.16 10.21
C ASN A 74 20.96 8.13 9.84
N GLN A 75 21.76 7.31 10.53
CA GLN A 75 23.19 7.14 10.22
C GLN A 75 23.42 6.42 8.87
N THR A 76 22.59 5.41 8.58
CA THR A 76 22.78 4.57 7.39
C THR A 76 22.21 5.22 6.12
N PHE A 77 21.09 5.95 6.25
CA PHE A 77 20.32 6.51 5.13
C PHE A 77 20.29 8.05 5.14
N GLU A 78 21.35 8.69 5.60
CA GLU A 78 21.43 10.15 5.79
C GLU A 78 21.00 10.97 4.56
N ARG A 79 21.22 10.43 3.34
CA ARG A 79 20.91 11.10 2.07
C ARG A 79 19.65 10.59 1.38
N GLN A 80 18.93 9.67 2.00
CA GLN A 80 17.71 9.09 1.40
C GLN A 80 16.46 9.67 2.05
N HIS A 81 15.51 10.09 1.21
CA HIS A 81 14.24 10.60 1.69
C HIS A 81 13.27 9.49 2.10
N TYR A 82 13.42 8.30 1.54
CA TYR A 82 12.51 7.16 1.74
C TYR A 82 13.28 5.87 1.91
N VAL A 83 12.75 4.99 2.78
CA VAL A 83 13.21 3.60 2.95
C VAL A 83 12.02 2.65 2.93
N SER A 84 12.27 1.42 2.49
CA SER A 84 11.35 0.30 2.55
C SER A 84 11.79 -0.69 3.63
N LEU A 85 10.82 -1.25 4.37
CA LEU A 85 11.07 -2.20 5.45
C LEU A 85 10.61 -3.60 5.07
N ASN A 86 11.45 -4.59 5.34
CA ASN A 86 11.04 -5.98 5.43
C ASN A 86 10.87 -6.35 6.91
N ILE A 87 9.65 -6.72 7.31
CA ILE A 87 9.38 -7.23 8.65
C ILE A 87 9.41 -8.75 8.58
N ALA A 88 10.36 -9.33 9.26
CA ALA A 88 10.56 -10.76 9.34
C ALA A 88 10.77 -11.18 10.80
N GLY A 89 10.56 -12.45 11.11
CA GLY A 89 10.85 -12.92 12.46
C GLY A 89 10.33 -14.31 12.75
N ASN A 90 10.38 -14.67 14.03
CA ASN A 90 9.94 -15.99 14.46
C ASN A 90 8.43 -16.18 14.22
N GLY A 91 8.07 -17.27 13.54
CA GLY A 91 6.69 -17.72 13.44
C GLY A 91 6.20 -18.34 14.76
N ILE A 92 4.87 -18.47 14.91
CA ILE A 92 4.24 -19.03 16.12
C ILE A 92 4.80 -20.41 16.46
N TYR A 93 5.09 -21.23 15.45
CA TYR A 93 5.73 -22.53 15.65
C TYR A 93 7.11 -22.41 16.35
N THR A 94 7.91 -21.42 15.98
CA THR A 94 9.24 -21.20 16.59
C THR A 94 9.14 -20.57 17.97
N LEU A 95 8.13 -19.73 18.20
CA LEU A 95 7.87 -19.09 19.49
C LEU A 95 7.42 -20.09 20.57
N LYS A 96 6.83 -21.22 20.20
CA LYS A 96 6.45 -22.33 21.09
C LYS A 96 5.69 -21.88 22.36
N GLY A 97 4.77 -20.93 22.22
CA GLY A 97 4.00 -20.39 23.33
C GLY A 97 4.67 -19.26 24.12
N ALA A 98 5.91 -18.88 23.81
CA ALA A 98 6.54 -17.71 24.43
C ALA A 98 5.78 -16.41 24.15
N MET A 99 5.11 -16.34 22.99
CA MET A 99 4.23 -15.24 22.60
C MET A 99 3.05 -15.76 21.77
N THR A 100 1.89 -15.15 21.94
CA THR A 100 0.73 -15.35 21.07
C THR A 100 0.82 -14.50 19.82
N GLN A 101 -0.03 -14.76 18.81
CA GLN A 101 -0.12 -13.89 17.62
C GLN A 101 -0.50 -12.45 17.99
N GLU A 102 -1.44 -12.28 18.91
CA GLU A 102 -1.87 -10.96 19.40
C GLU A 102 -0.71 -10.18 20.02
N GLN A 103 0.10 -10.83 20.84
CA GLN A 103 1.29 -10.20 21.42
C GLN A 103 2.34 -9.82 20.35
N CYS A 104 2.50 -10.63 19.30
CA CYS A 104 3.35 -10.28 18.17
C CYS A 104 2.79 -9.06 17.41
N ASP A 105 1.47 -9.03 17.19
CA ASP A 105 0.78 -7.95 16.52
C ASP A 105 0.93 -6.63 17.29
N ASP A 106 0.68 -6.64 18.60
CA ASP A 106 0.76 -5.46 19.46
C ASP A 106 2.20 -4.92 19.58
N PHE A 107 3.16 -5.81 19.77
CA PHE A 107 4.57 -5.40 19.82
C PHE A 107 5.02 -4.76 18.50
N THR A 108 4.74 -5.43 17.38
CA THR A 108 5.18 -4.96 16.06
C THR A 108 4.52 -3.64 15.70
N TYR A 109 3.21 -3.51 15.97
CA TYR A 109 2.50 -2.25 15.76
C TYR A 109 3.08 -1.12 16.61
N SER A 110 3.27 -1.34 17.92
CA SER A 110 3.80 -0.34 18.84
C SER A 110 5.20 0.13 18.43
N LEU A 111 6.07 -0.82 18.05
CA LEU A 111 7.41 -0.51 17.59
C LEU A 111 7.41 0.31 16.29
N LEU A 112 6.68 -0.14 15.27
CA LEU A 112 6.59 0.57 14.00
C LEU A 112 5.94 1.94 14.16
N HIS A 113 4.88 2.04 14.98
CA HIS A 113 4.24 3.32 15.29
C HIS A 113 5.23 4.29 15.95
N ALA A 114 6.01 3.83 16.93
CA ALA A 114 7.02 4.65 17.58
C ALA A 114 8.12 5.12 16.62
N ILE A 115 8.54 4.26 15.68
CA ILE A 115 9.55 4.60 14.68
C ILE A 115 9.02 5.60 13.66
N VAL A 116 7.87 5.33 13.02
CA VAL A 116 7.37 6.16 11.90
C VAL A 116 6.91 7.55 12.36
N ASN A 117 6.53 7.69 13.63
CA ASN A 117 6.13 8.97 14.24
C ASN A 117 7.26 9.59 15.07
N HIS A 118 8.47 9.04 15.01
CA HIS A 118 9.58 9.57 15.79
C HIS A 118 10.01 10.94 15.27
N LYS A 119 10.08 11.93 16.17
CA LYS A 119 10.40 13.33 15.82
C LYS A 119 11.74 13.52 15.13
N ASP A 120 12.71 12.67 15.45
CA ASP A 120 14.07 12.73 14.90
C ASP A 120 14.30 11.83 13.69
N LEU A 121 13.27 11.11 13.21
CA LEU A 121 13.38 10.29 12.00
C LEU A 121 13.48 11.19 10.76
N LYS A 122 14.63 11.18 10.09
CA LYS A 122 14.92 12.01 8.91
C LYS A 122 14.41 11.38 7.62
N THR A 123 14.27 10.06 7.59
CA THR A 123 13.92 9.28 6.41
C THR A 123 12.52 8.68 6.58
N LYS A 124 11.60 8.92 5.63
CA LYS A 124 10.23 8.39 5.69
C LYS A 124 10.18 6.92 5.31
N VAL A 125 9.39 6.14 6.04
CA VAL A 125 9.06 4.75 5.65
C VAL A 125 8.04 4.81 4.53
N LYS A 126 8.45 4.41 3.30
CA LYS A 126 7.60 4.41 2.11
C LYS A 126 6.70 3.18 2.06
N SER A 127 7.26 2.02 2.38
CA SER A 127 6.54 0.76 2.26
C SER A 127 7.04 -0.28 3.26
N ILE A 128 6.16 -1.22 3.58
CA ILE A 128 6.44 -2.40 4.40
C ILE A 128 6.18 -3.64 3.54
N ARG A 129 7.07 -4.61 3.63
CA ARG A 129 6.84 -5.94 3.07
C ARG A 129 7.09 -7.02 4.10
N SER A 130 6.47 -8.16 3.93
CA SER A 130 6.65 -9.29 4.83
C SER A 130 6.25 -10.61 4.17
N GLY A 131 6.72 -11.70 4.76
CA GLY A 131 6.53 -13.04 4.25
C GLY A 131 5.19 -13.70 4.56
N GLY A 132 4.36 -13.08 5.38
CA GLY A 132 3.02 -13.56 5.72
C GLY A 132 2.95 -14.83 6.57
N GLN A 133 4.08 -15.34 7.06
CA GLN A 133 4.10 -16.44 8.03
C GLN A 133 3.45 -16.00 9.35
N THR A 134 2.87 -16.93 10.10
CA THR A 134 2.37 -16.64 11.46
C THR A 134 3.47 -16.02 12.33
N GLY A 135 3.11 -15.30 13.37
CA GLY A 135 4.03 -14.58 14.23
C GLY A 135 4.40 -13.20 13.68
N PHE A 136 5.68 -12.85 13.66
CA PHE A 136 6.11 -11.49 13.35
C PHE A 136 5.99 -11.09 11.87
N ASP A 137 6.01 -12.04 10.93
CA ASP A 137 5.75 -11.75 9.53
C ASP A 137 4.30 -11.24 9.36
N GLU A 138 3.31 -11.96 9.92
CA GLU A 138 1.91 -11.56 9.90
C GLU A 138 1.69 -10.24 10.63
N ALA A 139 2.32 -10.08 11.80
CA ALA A 139 2.27 -8.86 12.57
C ALA A 139 2.78 -7.65 11.78
N GLY A 140 3.82 -7.82 10.97
CA GLY A 140 4.35 -6.78 10.07
C GLY A 140 3.33 -6.32 9.04
N ILE A 141 2.59 -7.26 8.43
CA ILE A 141 1.51 -6.94 7.47
C ILE A 141 0.40 -6.16 8.17
N LYS A 142 -0.10 -6.67 9.30
CA LYS A 142 -1.17 -6.02 10.07
C LYS A 142 -0.78 -4.62 10.54
N ALA A 143 0.46 -4.45 11.00
CA ALA A 143 0.97 -3.16 11.44
C ALA A 143 1.06 -2.16 10.26
N GLY A 144 1.54 -2.59 9.10
CA GLY A 144 1.57 -1.76 7.89
C GLY A 144 0.18 -1.29 7.47
N LEU A 145 -0.80 -2.19 7.45
CA LEU A 145 -2.20 -1.88 7.15
C LEU A 145 -2.79 -0.87 8.16
N LYS A 146 -2.55 -1.09 9.45
CA LYS A 146 -3.07 -0.21 10.53
C LYS A 146 -2.43 1.17 10.51
N LEU A 147 -1.15 1.26 10.15
CA LEU A 147 -0.40 2.52 9.99
C LEU A 147 -0.67 3.22 8.65
N LYS A 148 -1.47 2.62 7.76
CA LYS A 148 -1.76 3.12 6.41
C LYS A 148 -0.50 3.32 5.55
N ILE A 149 0.49 2.46 5.71
CA ILE A 149 1.71 2.40 4.90
C ILE A 149 1.49 1.39 3.77
N ASP A 150 2.01 1.67 2.58
CA ASP A 150 1.94 0.72 1.46
C ASP A 150 2.54 -0.61 1.87
N THR A 151 1.77 -1.69 1.75
CA THR A 151 2.12 -2.98 2.33
C THR A 151 2.06 -4.09 1.28
N THR A 152 3.15 -4.86 1.17
CA THR A 152 3.23 -6.06 0.34
C THR A 152 3.34 -7.30 1.22
N ALA A 153 2.41 -8.22 1.05
CA ALA A 153 2.46 -9.55 1.65
C ALA A 153 2.89 -10.56 0.57
N TYR A 154 4.13 -11.07 0.66
CA TYR A 154 4.71 -11.98 -0.32
C TYR A 154 4.87 -13.38 0.28
N TYR A 155 3.99 -14.28 -0.12
CA TYR A 155 3.89 -15.65 0.42
C TYR A 155 4.61 -16.69 -0.44
N PRO A 156 4.89 -17.90 0.10
CA PRO A 156 5.15 -19.08 -0.71
C PRO A 156 3.90 -19.46 -1.53
N ASN A 157 4.08 -20.27 -2.57
CA ASN A 157 2.97 -20.78 -3.39
C ASN A 157 1.86 -21.41 -2.52
N GLY A 158 0.59 -21.14 -2.87
CA GLY A 158 -0.59 -21.55 -2.12
C GLY A 158 -0.78 -20.78 -0.82
N TYR A 159 -0.21 -19.58 -0.69
CA TYR A 159 -0.24 -18.76 0.54
C TYR A 159 0.09 -19.58 1.78
N ARG A 160 1.12 -20.42 1.67
CA ARG A 160 1.48 -21.40 2.68
C ARG A 160 1.95 -20.74 3.97
N ILE A 161 1.43 -21.22 5.08
CA ILE A 161 1.83 -20.83 6.43
C ILE A 161 2.12 -22.07 7.28
N ARG A 162 2.84 -21.87 8.37
CA ARG A 162 3.04 -22.85 9.42
C ARG A 162 2.49 -22.32 10.74
N ASP A 163 1.55 -23.03 11.32
CA ASP A 163 1.07 -22.78 12.68
C ASP A 163 1.72 -23.78 13.68
N LEU A 164 1.15 -23.91 14.87
CA LEU A 164 1.64 -24.82 15.89
C LEU A 164 1.49 -26.29 15.49
N GLU A 165 0.51 -26.64 14.67
CA GLU A 165 0.15 -28.01 14.35
C GLU A 165 0.81 -28.51 13.05
N SER A 166 0.73 -27.68 11.98
CA SER A 166 1.14 -28.12 10.64
C SER A 166 1.37 -26.97 9.67
N ASP A 167 1.94 -27.31 8.53
CA ASP A 167 1.91 -26.43 7.35
C ASP A 167 0.52 -26.48 6.69
N LYS A 168 -0.01 -25.30 6.35
CA LYS A 168 -1.34 -25.15 5.74
C LYS A 168 -1.26 -24.24 4.52
N THR A 169 -1.99 -24.59 3.46
CA THR A 169 -2.26 -23.69 2.33
C THR A 169 -3.52 -22.87 2.61
N GLN A 170 -3.60 -21.70 2.02
CA GLN A 170 -4.72 -20.79 2.20
C GLN A 170 -5.21 -20.28 0.84
N THR A 171 -6.47 -19.93 0.77
CA THR A 171 -7.00 -19.11 -0.32
C THR A 171 -6.72 -17.63 -0.04
N ARG A 172 -6.75 -16.80 -1.08
CA ARG A 172 -6.64 -15.33 -0.96
C ARG A 172 -7.65 -14.76 0.06
N ALA A 173 -8.88 -15.25 0.05
CA ALA A 173 -9.93 -14.82 0.98
C ALA A 173 -9.60 -15.17 2.44
N GLN A 174 -9.04 -16.36 2.68
CA GLN A 174 -8.57 -16.76 4.02
C GLN A 174 -7.43 -15.88 4.52
N VAL A 175 -6.48 -15.52 3.64
CA VAL A 175 -5.41 -14.56 3.98
C VAL A 175 -6.02 -13.23 4.38
N PHE A 176 -6.91 -12.65 3.57
CA PHE A 176 -7.55 -11.36 3.87
C PHE A 176 -8.28 -11.38 5.21
N LYS A 177 -9.06 -12.45 5.47
CA LYS A 177 -9.73 -12.62 6.76
C LYS A 177 -8.75 -12.66 7.93
N ARG A 178 -7.64 -13.39 7.79
CA ARG A 178 -6.63 -13.58 8.83
C ARG A 178 -5.89 -12.28 9.18
N ILE A 179 -5.50 -11.50 8.18
CA ILE A 179 -4.81 -10.22 8.39
C ILE A 179 -5.76 -9.05 8.65
N GLY A 180 -7.08 -9.29 8.65
CA GLY A 180 -8.10 -8.25 8.85
C GLY A 180 -8.22 -7.25 7.69
N TYR A 181 -7.73 -7.61 6.48
CA TYR A 181 -7.83 -6.76 5.31
C TYR A 181 -9.21 -6.87 4.67
N LYS A 182 -9.89 -5.75 4.57
CA LYS A 182 -11.15 -5.67 3.81
C LYS A 182 -10.83 -5.12 2.43
N GLN A 183 -10.89 -5.99 1.43
CA GLN A 183 -10.77 -5.55 0.04
C GLN A 183 -11.93 -4.61 -0.28
N ARG A 184 -11.63 -3.39 -0.68
CA ARG A 184 -12.66 -2.46 -1.13
C ARG A 184 -13.16 -2.87 -2.52
N THR A 185 -14.45 -2.79 -2.73
CA THR A 185 -15.05 -3.01 -4.05
C THR A 185 -14.62 -1.86 -4.97
N LYS A 186 -14.18 -2.17 -6.18
CA LYS A 186 -13.91 -1.16 -7.20
C LYS A 186 -15.22 -0.66 -7.79
N VAL A 187 -15.36 0.65 -7.84
CA VAL A 187 -16.49 1.33 -8.45
C VAL A 187 -15.96 2.24 -9.56
N TYR A 188 -16.53 2.12 -10.74
CA TYR A 188 -16.19 2.98 -11.88
C TYR A 188 -17.31 3.98 -12.07
N VAL A 189 -16.95 5.26 -12.05
CA VAL A 189 -17.87 6.40 -12.19
C VAL A 189 -17.59 7.04 -13.53
N ASP A 190 -18.63 7.23 -14.36
CA ASP A 190 -18.49 7.99 -15.58
C ASP A 190 -18.31 9.49 -15.29
N MET A 191 -17.65 10.20 -16.19
CA MET A 191 -17.38 11.62 -16.01
C MET A 191 -18.48 12.49 -16.63
N ASP A 192 -18.75 12.32 -17.93
CA ASP A 192 -19.62 13.19 -18.71
C ASP A 192 -21.10 12.97 -18.33
N ASN A 193 -21.80 14.02 -17.91
CA ASN A 193 -23.18 14.01 -17.38
C ASN A 193 -23.39 13.24 -16.06
N VAL A 194 -22.32 12.77 -15.43
CA VAL A 194 -22.36 12.12 -14.10
C VAL A 194 -21.60 12.96 -13.08
N LEU A 195 -20.36 13.29 -13.35
CA LEU A 195 -19.54 14.16 -12.50
C LEU A 195 -19.58 15.61 -12.97
N CYS A 196 -19.57 15.82 -14.28
CA CYS A 196 -19.59 17.14 -14.91
C CYS A 196 -20.75 17.25 -15.92
N ASP A 197 -21.35 18.45 -16.03
CA ASP A 197 -22.52 18.72 -16.86
C ASP A 197 -22.11 19.02 -18.30
N PHE A 198 -21.85 17.99 -19.08
CA PHE A 198 -21.47 18.07 -20.47
C PHE A 198 -22.62 18.69 -21.32
N VAL A 199 -23.86 18.23 -21.10
CA VAL A 199 -25.00 18.67 -21.93
C VAL A 199 -25.28 20.15 -21.74
N LYS A 200 -25.23 20.66 -20.52
CA LYS A 200 -25.43 22.08 -20.25
C LYS A 200 -24.44 22.93 -21.05
N LEU A 201 -23.13 22.64 -20.88
CA LEU A 201 -22.11 23.43 -21.59
C LEU A 201 -22.20 23.26 -23.11
N TYR A 202 -22.50 22.04 -23.60
CA TYR A 202 -22.71 21.82 -25.03
C TYR A 202 -23.83 22.69 -25.60
N LEU A 203 -24.96 22.78 -24.91
CA LEU A 203 -26.12 23.61 -25.36
C LEU A 203 -25.83 25.11 -25.27
N GLU A 204 -25.12 25.57 -24.24
CA GLU A 204 -24.66 26.95 -24.11
C GLU A 204 -23.76 27.35 -25.29
N TRP A 205 -22.75 26.53 -25.61
CA TRP A 205 -21.87 26.74 -26.76
C TRP A 205 -22.63 26.78 -28.09
N LYS A 206 -23.57 25.83 -28.28
CA LYS A 206 -24.36 25.79 -29.51
C LYS A 206 -25.26 27.05 -29.68
N LYS A 207 -25.71 27.61 -28.57
CA LYS A 207 -26.49 28.86 -28.60
C LYS A 207 -25.62 30.05 -28.98
N ASP A 208 -24.43 30.14 -28.38
CA ASP A 208 -23.55 31.30 -28.57
C ASP A 208 -22.70 31.19 -29.85
N HIS A 209 -22.46 29.97 -30.33
CA HIS A 209 -21.66 29.64 -31.52
C HIS A 209 -22.39 28.62 -32.41
N PRO A 210 -23.50 28.97 -33.05
CA PRO A 210 -24.31 28.04 -33.86
C PRO A 210 -23.55 27.46 -35.06
N GLU A 211 -22.52 28.16 -35.54
CA GLU A 211 -21.63 27.73 -36.63
C GLU A 211 -20.70 26.55 -36.23
N ILE A 212 -20.42 26.35 -34.95
CA ILE A 212 -19.56 25.28 -34.50
C ILE A 212 -20.38 23.98 -34.39
N THR A 213 -20.08 23.01 -35.26
CA THR A 213 -20.80 21.74 -35.32
C THR A 213 -20.55 20.89 -34.07
N PHE A 214 -19.32 20.87 -33.57
CA PHE A 214 -18.88 20.07 -32.44
C PHE A 214 -18.22 20.95 -31.37
N PRO A 215 -18.97 21.54 -30.43
CA PRO A 215 -18.43 22.37 -29.34
C PRO A 215 -17.30 21.68 -28.54
N GLN A 216 -17.41 20.38 -28.30
CA GLN A 216 -16.39 19.59 -27.63
C GLN A 216 -15.04 19.48 -28.38
N SER A 217 -14.97 19.96 -29.63
CA SER A 217 -13.70 20.09 -30.36
C SER A 217 -12.90 21.31 -29.92
N GLN A 218 -13.54 22.25 -29.24
CA GLN A 218 -12.91 23.50 -28.88
C GLN A 218 -12.01 23.35 -27.65
N PHE A 219 -10.90 24.08 -27.67
CA PHE A 219 -9.97 24.13 -26.56
C PHE A 219 -10.66 24.70 -25.30
N GLY A 220 -10.43 24.07 -24.17
CA GLY A 220 -11.00 24.45 -22.87
C GLY A 220 -12.41 23.92 -22.63
N PHE A 221 -13.04 23.24 -23.58
CA PHE A 221 -14.41 22.75 -23.42
C PHE A 221 -14.53 21.86 -22.18
N PHE A 222 -13.70 20.82 -22.06
CA PHE A 222 -13.78 19.88 -20.93
C PHE A 222 -13.28 20.48 -19.61
N SER A 223 -12.36 21.43 -19.64
CA SER A 223 -11.92 22.12 -18.43
C SER A 223 -13.01 23.01 -17.84
N ASN A 224 -13.90 23.57 -18.67
CA ASN A 224 -14.91 24.54 -18.25
C ASN A 224 -16.26 23.93 -17.89
N MET A 225 -16.42 22.61 -17.95
CA MET A 225 -17.64 21.95 -17.47
C MET A 225 -17.88 22.20 -15.99
N GLU A 226 -19.11 22.56 -15.62
CA GLU A 226 -19.50 22.65 -14.22
C GLU A 226 -19.73 21.24 -13.63
N PRO A 227 -19.49 21.03 -12.32
CA PRO A 227 -19.94 19.81 -11.67
C PRO A 227 -21.46 19.65 -11.70
N VAL A 228 -21.94 18.43 -11.91
CA VAL A 228 -23.34 18.09 -11.67
C VAL A 228 -23.64 18.31 -10.18
N LEU A 229 -24.84 18.77 -9.88
CA LEU A 229 -25.27 19.07 -8.50
C LEU A 229 -25.01 17.87 -7.57
N ASN A 230 -24.31 18.09 -6.47
CA ASN A 230 -23.91 17.10 -5.47
C ASN A 230 -22.97 15.98 -5.97
N ALA A 231 -22.51 15.99 -7.22
CA ALA A 231 -21.67 14.91 -7.76
C ALA A 231 -20.32 14.80 -7.02
N VAL A 232 -19.68 15.94 -6.75
CA VAL A 232 -18.39 15.99 -6.04
C VAL A 232 -18.52 15.45 -4.62
N GLU A 233 -19.57 15.83 -3.90
CA GLU A 233 -19.83 15.32 -2.54
C GLU A 233 -20.14 13.82 -2.55
N SER A 234 -20.94 13.37 -3.52
CA SER A 234 -21.27 11.96 -3.68
C SER A 234 -20.04 11.13 -4.01
N PHE A 235 -19.15 11.64 -4.88
CA PHE A 235 -17.88 10.98 -5.19
C PHE A 235 -17.01 10.82 -3.95
N LYS A 236 -16.86 11.87 -3.14
CA LYS A 236 -16.11 11.81 -1.87
C LYS A 236 -16.70 10.80 -0.88
N LYS A 237 -18.03 10.69 -0.78
CA LYS A 237 -18.68 9.67 0.05
C LYS A 237 -18.43 8.25 -0.48
N LEU A 238 -18.40 8.06 -1.80
CA LEU A 238 -18.02 6.78 -2.38
C LEU A 238 -16.57 6.42 -2.03
N GLU A 239 -15.63 7.36 -2.06
CA GLU A 239 -14.23 7.13 -1.68
C GLU A 239 -14.06 6.68 -0.20
N GLU A 240 -15.00 7.00 0.68
CA GLU A 240 -14.96 6.51 2.08
C GLU A 240 -15.13 4.98 2.17
N HIS A 241 -15.85 4.37 1.23
CA HIS A 241 -16.27 2.96 1.30
C HIS A 241 -15.74 2.09 0.16
N PHE A 242 -15.38 2.68 -0.98
CA PHE A 242 -15.01 1.98 -2.20
C PHE A 242 -13.66 2.45 -2.75
N ASP A 243 -13.02 1.62 -3.59
CA ASP A 243 -11.92 2.04 -4.45
C ASP A 243 -12.53 2.64 -5.73
N VAL A 244 -12.65 3.98 -5.76
CA VAL A 244 -13.36 4.67 -6.83
C VAL A 244 -12.41 5.03 -7.96
N TYR A 245 -12.81 4.70 -9.18
CA TYR A 245 -12.14 5.03 -10.43
C TYR A 245 -13.05 5.89 -11.28
N ILE A 246 -12.49 6.87 -11.99
CA ILE A 246 -13.20 7.58 -13.04
C ILE A 246 -12.89 6.88 -14.36
N LEU A 247 -13.92 6.49 -15.10
CA LEU A 247 -13.79 5.88 -16.41
C LEU A 247 -14.54 6.77 -17.42
N THR A 248 -13.80 7.35 -18.38
CA THR A 248 -14.38 8.27 -19.35
C THR A 248 -13.75 8.11 -20.74
N ARG A 249 -14.47 8.52 -21.76
CA ARG A 249 -13.97 8.53 -23.14
C ARG A 249 -13.34 9.87 -23.52
N PRO A 250 -12.25 9.87 -24.31
CA PRO A 250 -11.74 11.09 -24.90
C PRO A 250 -12.61 11.54 -26.08
N SER A 251 -12.63 12.83 -26.36
CA SER A 251 -13.16 13.35 -27.64
C SER A 251 -12.10 13.21 -28.71
N ILE A 252 -12.42 12.51 -29.80
CA ILE A 252 -11.50 12.36 -30.93
C ILE A 252 -11.30 13.69 -31.69
N TYR A 253 -12.16 14.68 -31.48
CA TYR A 253 -12.11 15.99 -32.10
C TYR A 253 -11.32 17.03 -31.33
N ASN A 254 -10.88 16.70 -30.09
CA ASN A 254 -10.11 17.58 -29.22
C ASN A 254 -8.90 16.84 -28.65
N LEU A 255 -7.73 17.12 -29.22
CA LEU A 255 -6.47 16.50 -28.77
C LEU A 255 -6.10 16.86 -27.31
N MET A 256 -6.62 18.00 -26.80
CA MET A 256 -6.37 18.43 -25.44
C MET A 256 -7.35 17.81 -24.42
N CYS A 257 -8.33 17.05 -24.89
CA CYS A 257 -9.37 16.45 -24.05
C CYS A 257 -8.81 15.68 -22.85
N TYR A 258 -7.71 14.94 -23.04
CA TYR A 258 -7.05 14.20 -21.95
C TYR A 258 -6.56 15.14 -20.84
N THR A 259 -5.85 16.18 -21.22
CA THR A 259 -5.32 17.18 -20.28
C THR A 259 -6.43 17.96 -19.60
N GLU A 260 -7.45 18.35 -20.37
CA GLU A 260 -8.60 19.11 -19.86
C GLU A 260 -9.43 18.31 -18.86
N LYS A 261 -9.69 17.02 -19.13
CA LYS A 261 -10.38 16.12 -18.19
C LYS A 261 -9.54 15.89 -16.94
N ALA A 262 -8.23 15.69 -17.07
CA ALA A 262 -7.33 15.55 -15.92
C ALA A 262 -7.28 16.84 -15.09
N ASP A 263 -7.25 18.01 -15.71
CA ASP A 263 -7.31 19.30 -15.02
C ASP A 263 -8.64 19.49 -14.27
N TRP A 264 -9.76 19.13 -14.89
CA TRP A 264 -11.07 19.14 -14.25
C TRP A 264 -11.10 18.27 -12.98
N VAL A 265 -10.63 17.01 -13.10
CA VAL A 265 -10.55 16.06 -11.97
C VAL A 265 -9.68 16.63 -10.85
N LYS A 266 -8.50 17.15 -11.18
CA LYS A 266 -7.60 17.75 -10.20
C LYS A 266 -8.25 18.91 -9.45
N ARG A 267 -8.97 19.81 -10.14
CA ARG A 267 -9.59 20.99 -9.54
C ARG A 267 -10.78 20.66 -8.65
N HIS A 268 -11.62 19.71 -9.05
CA HIS A 268 -12.89 19.44 -8.36
C HIS A 268 -12.80 18.27 -7.36
N LEU A 269 -11.98 17.26 -7.64
CA LEU A 269 -11.89 16.05 -6.82
C LEU A 269 -10.57 15.92 -6.07
N GLY A 270 -9.51 16.56 -6.56
CA GLY A 270 -8.20 16.55 -5.92
C GLY A 270 -7.14 15.78 -6.69
N PHE A 271 -5.87 16.07 -6.38
CA PHE A 271 -4.71 15.49 -7.09
C PHE A 271 -4.64 13.95 -6.95
N HIS A 272 -5.01 13.43 -5.79
CA HIS A 272 -4.98 11.98 -5.50
C HIS A 272 -5.89 11.16 -6.41
N VAL A 273 -6.97 11.75 -6.94
CA VAL A 273 -7.92 11.05 -7.83
C VAL A 273 -7.35 10.80 -9.22
N LEU A 274 -6.31 11.56 -9.63
CA LEU A 274 -5.67 11.38 -10.94
C LEU A 274 -5.05 9.98 -11.12
N GLU A 275 -4.60 9.33 -10.05
CA GLU A 275 -4.08 7.96 -10.09
C GLU A 275 -5.17 6.94 -10.48
N ASN A 276 -6.43 7.29 -10.28
CA ASN A 276 -7.61 6.47 -10.57
C ASN A 276 -8.41 6.98 -11.79
N LEU A 277 -7.85 7.91 -12.57
CA LEU A 277 -8.49 8.43 -13.78
C LEU A 277 -8.10 7.57 -14.99
N ILE A 278 -9.10 6.98 -15.64
CA ILE A 278 -8.95 6.16 -16.84
C ILE A 278 -9.67 6.89 -18.00
N ILE A 279 -8.92 7.31 -19.00
CA ILE A 279 -9.44 7.93 -20.23
C ILE A 279 -9.10 6.99 -21.39
N SER A 280 -10.09 6.27 -21.91
CA SER A 280 -9.90 5.19 -22.90
C SER A 280 -10.89 5.26 -24.06
#